data_c7fa26b3b867d3e9457a2b8bca93b10a
#
_entry.id   c7fa26b3b867d3e9457a2b8bca93b10a
#
_cell.length_a   1.000
_cell.length_b   1.000
_cell.length_c   1.000
_cell.angle_alpha   90.00
_cell.angle_beta   90.00
_cell.angle_gamma   90.00
#
_symmetry.space_group_name_H-M   'P 1'
#
loop_
_entity.id
_entity.type
_entity.pdbx_description
1 polymer ?
#
loop_
_entity_poly.entity_id
_entity_poly.type
_entity_poly.pdbx_seq_one_letter_code
_entity_poly.pdbx_strand_id
1 'polypeptide(L)'
;TTREIELNPDGTIKDKETKLFGEEEYVVNIGPQHPATHGVMRFRVSLEGEIIRKIDANCGYIHRGIEKMNESLTYPQTLALTDRLDYLGAHQNRHALCMCIEKAMGVEVSERVQYIRTIMDELQRIDSHLLFFSALAMDLGALTAFFYGFRDREKILDIFEETCGGRLIMNYNTIGGVQADLHPNFVKRVKEFIPYMRGIIHEYHDVFTGNIIAQSRLKGVGVLSREDAISFGATGGTGRASGWACDVRKRMPYGVYDKVDFKEILYTEGDSFARYMVRMDEIMESLN
;
A
#
# COMPACT_ATOMS: atom_id res chain seq x y z
N THR A 1 -6.98 20.37 16.75
CA THR A 1 -7.60 20.50 18.09
C THR A 1 -6.87 19.55 19.02
N THR A 2 -6.06 20.10 19.93
CA THR A 2 -5.44 19.37 21.05
C THR A 2 -6.55 18.76 21.91
N ARG A 3 -6.62 17.41 21.96
CA ARG A 3 -7.50 16.72 22.90
C ARG A 3 -6.85 16.81 24.28
N GLU A 4 -7.48 17.51 25.22
CA GLU A 4 -7.10 17.43 26.62
C GLU A 4 -7.42 16.02 27.14
N ILE A 5 -6.37 15.34 27.64
CA ILE A 5 -6.49 14.04 28.29
C ILE A 5 -6.83 14.32 29.76
N GLU A 6 -8.05 14.00 30.17
CA GLU A 6 -8.43 14.03 31.58
C GLU A 6 -7.95 12.74 32.27
N LEU A 7 -7.25 12.87 33.38
CA LEU A 7 -6.80 11.75 34.20
C LEU A 7 -7.71 11.58 35.42
N ASN A 8 -7.90 10.33 35.81
CA ASN A 8 -8.44 9.99 37.11
C ASN A 8 -7.46 10.36 38.24
N PRO A 9 -7.91 10.47 39.49
CA PRO A 9 -7.03 10.75 40.63
C PRO A 9 -5.90 9.72 40.86
N ASP A 10 -6.07 8.51 40.32
CA ASP A 10 -5.09 7.42 40.36
C ASP A 10 -4.08 7.44 39.18
N GLY A 11 -4.15 8.47 38.33
CA GLY A 11 -3.28 8.63 37.17
C GLY A 11 -3.70 7.84 35.92
N THR A 12 -4.81 7.11 35.99
CA THR A 12 -5.37 6.43 34.79
C THR A 12 -6.14 7.43 33.92
N ILE A 13 -6.17 7.17 32.61
CA ILE A 13 -6.90 8.03 31.66
C ILE A 13 -8.41 7.87 31.97
N LYS A 14 -9.08 9.01 32.21
CA LYS A 14 -10.53 9.03 32.30
C LYS A 14 -11.12 8.49 31.02
N ASP A 15 -11.86 7.41 31.12
CA ASP A 15 -12.49 6.77 29.98
C ASP A 15 -13.64 7.66 29.48
N LYS A 16 -13.35 8.48 28.46
CA LYS A 16 -14.38 9.23 27.71
C LYS A 16 -15.18 8.32 26.76
N GLU A 17 -14.96 7.00 26.82
CA GLU A 17 -15.57 6.04 25.89
C GLU A 17 -17.10 6.05 25.93
N THR A 18 -17.67 6.24 27.10
CA THR A 18 -19.14 6.27 27.30
C THR A 18 -19.85 7.49 26.69
N LYS A 19 -19.12 8.58 26.39
CA LYS A 19 -19.71 9.79 25.77
C LYS A 19 -19.59 9.84 24.26
N LEU A 20 -18.90 8.89 23.64
CA LEU A 20 -18.73 8.83 22.20
C LEU A 20 -19.92 8.21 21.48
N PHE A 21 -20.71 7.39 22.17
CA PHE A 21 -21.83 6.65 21.62
C PHE A 21 -23.11 6.99 22.37
N GLY A 22 -24.26 7.02 21.69
CA GLY A 22 -25.57 7.24 22.29
C GLY A 22 -26.02 6.06 23.19
N GLU A 23 -26.94 6.30 24.12
CA GLU A 23 -27.39 5.28 25.07
C GLU A 23 -28.16 4.09 24.43
N GLU A 24 -28.65 4.26 23.20
CA GLU A 24 -29.37 3.22 22.44
C GLU A 24 -28.51 2.54 21.38
N GLU A 25 -27.21 2.87 21.28
CA GLU A 25 -26.33 2.33 20.29
C GLU A 25 -25.60 1.08 20.79
N TYR A 26 -25.55 0.06 19.92
CA TYR A 26 -24.83 -1.16 20.20
C TYR A 26 -23.35 -1.01 19.79
N VAL A 27 -22.43 -1.12 20.72
CA VAL A 27 -21.00 -0.97 20.45
C VAL A 27 -20.32 -2.33 20.29
N VAL A 28 -19.77 -2.57 19.12
CA VAL A 28 -19.04 -3.80 18.79
C VAL A 28 -17.56 -3.46 18.53
N ASN A 29 -16.66 -4.32 19.04
CA ASN A 29 -15.25 -4.24 18.71
C ASN A 29 -14.91 -5.20 17.55
N ILE A 30 -14.33 -4.65 16.49
CA ILE A 30 -13.74 -5.41 15.39
C ILE A 30 -12.22 -5.31 15.53
N GLY A 31 -11.56 -6.42 15.88
CA GLY A 31 -10.15 -6.44 16.24
C GLY A 31 -9.90 -6.25 17.75
N PRO A 32 -8.62 -6.20 18.19
CA PRO A 32 -7.37 -6.04 17.41
C PRO A 32 -7.00 -7.20 16.47
N GLN A 33 -7.43 -8.44 16.75
CA GLN A 33 -7.26 -9.56 15.82
C GLN A 33 -8.63 -9.91 15.21
N HIS A 34 -8.77 -9.68 13.93
CA HIS A 34 -9.99 -9.97 13.18
C HIS A 34 -9.66 -10.17 11.69
N PRO A 35 -10.25 -11.14 10.99
CA PRO A 35 -9.97 -11.38 9.57
C PRO A 35 -10.18 -10.15 8.67
N ALA A 36 -11.20 -9.34 8.94
CA ALA A 36 -11.53 -8.16 8.13
C ALA A 36 -10.56 -6.97 8.30
N THR A 37 -9.64 -7.01 9.26
CA THR A 37 -8.68 -5.92 9.48
C THR A 37 -7.35 -6.14 8.75
N HIS A 38 -7.13 -7.32 8.17
CA HIS A 38 -5.89 -7.72 7.48
C HIS A 38 -4.60 -7.35 8.22
N GLY A 39 -4.65 -7.44 9.55
CA GLY A 39 -3.57 -7.06 10.45
C GLY A 39 -4.11 -6.72 11.81
N VAL A 40 -3.33 -6.01 12.64
CA VAL A 40 -3.68 -5.74 14.02
C VAL A 40 -4.20 -4.30 14.15
N MET A 41 -5.52 -4.16 14.05
CA MET A 41 -6.22 -2.89 14.18
C MET A 41 -7.54 -3.09 14.91
N ARG A 42 -7.93 -2.17 15.77
CA ARG A 42 -9.21 -2.20 16.48
C ARG A 42 -10.12 -1.09 15.97
N PHE A 43 -11.31 -1.48 15.54
CA PHE A 43 -12.41 -0.57 15.30
C PHE A 43 -13.47 -0.74 16.38
N ARG A 44 -13.83 0.34 17.07
CA ARG A 44 -15.05 0.39 17.87
C ARG A 44 -16.16 0.94 16.97
N VAL A 45 -17.15 0.11 16.73
CA VAL A 45 -18.22 0.41 15.78
C VAL A 45 -19.53 0.55 16.57
N SER A 46 -20.20 1.68 16.43
CA SER A 46 -21.54 1.89 16.92
C SER A 46 -22.53 1.48 15.85
N LEU A 47 -23.47 0.62 16.22
CA LEU A 47 -24.47 0.04 15.35
C LEU A 47 -25.89 0.40 15.83
N GLU A 48 -26.76 0.71 14.87
CA GLU A 48 -28.21 0.72 15.05
C GLU A 48 -28.77 -0.41 14.17
N GLY A 49 -29.06 -1.55 14.79
CA GLY A 49 -29.26 -2.80 14.05
C GLY A 49 -28.00 -3.21 13.31
N GLU A 50 -28.05 -3.26 11.98
CA GLU A 50 -26.90 -3.56 11.11
C GLU A 50 -26.29 -2.30 10.45
N ILE A 51 -26.82 -1.12 10.76
CA ILE A 51 -26.35 0.14 10.21
C ILE A 51 -25.21 0.69 11.06
N ILE A 52 -24.07 0.93 10.45
CA ILE A 52 -22.92 1.58 11.11
C ILE A 52 -23.23 3.07 11.26
N ARG A 53 -23.29 3.56 12.50
CA ARG A 53 -23.49 4.97 12.83
C ARG A 53 -22.18 5.71 13.04
N LYS A 54 -21.23 5.05 13.70
CA LYS A 54 -19.93 5.64 14.02
C LYS A 54 -18.84 4.59 14.06
N ILE A 55 -17.65 4.99 13.66
CA ILE A 55 -16.43 4.18 13.78
C ILE A 55 -15.37 5.00 14.51
N ASP A 56 -14.77 4.39 15.53
CA ASP A 56 -13.59 4.90 16.20
C ASP A 56 -12.43 3.93 15.98
N ALA A 57 -11.42 4.39 15.24
CA ALA A 57 -10.26 3.58 14.85
C ALA A 57 -9.14 3.73 15.88
N ASN A 58 -8.68 2.60 16.43
CA ASN A 58 -7.60 2.54 17.39
C ASN A 58 -6.37 1.91 16.73
N CYS A 59 -5.38 2.75 16.39
CA CYS A 59 -4.10 2.33 15.85
C CYS A 59 -3.06 2.17 16.98
N GLY A 60 -1.96 1.48 16.68
CA GLY A 60 -0.81 1.37 17.58
C GLY A 60 -0.45 -0.05 18.03
N TYR A 61 -1.29 -1.04 17.77
CA TYR A 61 -1.04 -2.43 18.19
C TYR A 61 0.21 -3.07 17.58
N ILE A 62 0.65 -2.58 16.42
CA ILE A 62 1.88 -3.00 15.75
C ILE A 62 2.98 -1.94 15.81
N HIS A 63 2.87 -0.98 16.71
CA HIS A 63 3.93 -0.01 16.95
C HIS A 63 5.13 -0.69 17.59
N ARG A 64 6.27 -0.68 16.90
CA ARG A 64 7.51 -1.36 17.31
C ARG A 64 8.62 -0.41 17.73
N GLY A 65 8.34 0.89 17.83
CA GLY A 65 9.32 1.90 18.19
C GLY A 65 10.47 2.05 17.19
N ILE A 66 10.21 1.82 15.88
CA ILE A 66 11.24 1.82 14.84
C ILE A 66 11.99 3.15 14.78
N GLU A 67 11.29 4.27 14.88
CA GLU A 67 11.89 5.60 14.89
C GLU A 67 12.89 5.75 16.04
N LYS A 68 12.52 5.28 17.24
CA LYS A 68 13.38 5.29 18.41
C LYS A 68 14.57 4.37 18.29
N MET A 69 14.38 3.19 17.68
CA MET A 69 15.48 2.27 17.40
C MET A 69 16.50 2.87 16.44
N ASN A 70 16.03 3.62 15.44
CA ASN A 70 16.90 4.26 14.45
C ASN A 70 17.88 5.27 15.08
N GLU A 71 17.53 5.91 16.22
CA GLU A 71 18.45 6.82 16.92
C GLU A 71 19.72 6.13 17.42
N SER A 72 19.67 4.83 17.68
CA SER A 72 20.79 4.05 18.20
C SER A 72 21.55 3.23 17.14
N LEU A 73 21.11 3.29 15.88
CA LEU A 73 21.67 2.52 14.77
C LEU A 73 22.48 3.41 13.83
N THR A 74 23.45 2.83 13.15
CA THR A 74 24.11 3.48 12.02
C THR A 74 23.20 3.48 10.78
N TYR A 75 23.39 4.41 9.85
CA TYR A 75 22.57 4.49 8.63
C TYR A 75 22.47 3.16 7.86
N PRO A 76 23.55 2.38 7.64
CA PRO A 76 23.41 1.07 7.00
C PRO A 76 22.56 0.07 7.79
N GLN A 77 22.58 0.13 9.12
CA GLN A 77 21.77 -0.74 9.98
C GLN A 77 20.28 -0.37 9.94
N THR A 78 19.94 0.92 9.78
CA THR A 78 18.53 1.36 9.68
C THR A 78 17.83 0.80 8.45
N LEU A 79 18.58 0.52 7.37
CA LEU A 79 18.04 -0.07 6.15
C LEU A 79 17.31 -1.41 6.41
N ALA A 80 17.80 -2.21 7.35
CA ALA A 80 17.18 -3.48 7.68
C ALA A 80 15.77 -3.34 8.31
N LEU A 81 15.48 -2.21 8.94
CA LEU A 81 14.16 -1.93 9.52
C LEU A 81 13.16 -1.43 8.48
N THR A 82 13.66 -0.78 7.43
CA THR A 82 12.84 -0.04 6.46
C THR A 82 11.98 -0.96 5.61
N ASP A 83 12.52 -2.09 5.16
CA ASP A 83 11.79 -3.08 4.37
C ASP A 83 10.54 -3.63 5.12
N ARG A 84 10.55 -3.56 6.45
CA ARG A 84 9.53 -4.12 7.33
C ARG A 84 8.48 -3.11 7.80
N LEU A 85 8.55 -1.87 7.35
CA LEU A 85 7.56 -0.83 7.66
C LEU A 85 6.25 -1.13 6.93
N ASP A 86 6.32 -1.19 5.62
CA ASP A 86 5.27 -1.68 4.74
C ASP A 86 5.88 -2.79 3.88
N TYR A 87 5.66 -4.04 4.26
CA TYR A 87 6.27 -5.18 3.57
C TYR A 87 5.67 -5.45 2.19
N LEU A 88 4.60 -4.73 1.81
CA LEU A 88 4.07 -4.75 0.44
C LEU A 88 4.73 -3.70 -0.46
N GLY A 89 5.51 -2.81 0.11
CA GLY A 89 6.30 -1.80 -0.57
C GLY A 89 7.77 -1.81 -0.14
N ALA A 90 8.35 -2.99 0.15
CA ALA A 90 9.68 -3.13 0.72
C ALA A 90 10.76 -2.45 -0.13
N HIS A 91 10.73 -2.61 -1.46
CA HIS A 91 11.67 -1.94 -2.36
C HIS A 91 11.55 -0.42 -2.30
N GLN A 92 10.32 0.12 -2.38
CA GLN A 92 10.09 1.57 -2.36
C GLN A 92 10.49 2.20 -1.02
N ASN A 93 10.13 1.56 0.10
CA ASN A 93 10.50 2.04 1.44
C ASN A 93 12.02 2.17 1.58
N ARG A 94 12.73 1.12 1.20
CA ARG A 94 14.18 1.09 1.31
C ARG A 94 14.85 2.01 0.29
N HIS A 95 14.31 2.10 -0.94
CA HIS A 95 14.78 3.02 -1.97
C HIS A 95 14.69 4.47 -1.47
N ALA A 96 13.55 4.86 -0.89
CA ALA A 96 13.35 6.20 -0.34
C ALA A 96 14.40 6.56 0.72
N LEU A 97 14.69 5.65 1.66
CA LEU A 97 15.73 5.87 2.68
C LEU A 97 17.13 5.92 2.06
N CYS A 98 17.45 5.03 1.11
CA CYS A 98 18.73 5.08 0.40
C CYS A 98 18.93 6.42 -0.30
N MET A 99 17.94 6.91 -1.05
CA MET A 99 18.00 8.23 -1.71
C MET A 99 18.18 9.38 -0.71
N CYS A 100 17.53 9.31 0.45
CA CYS A 100 17.67 10.31 1.50
C CYS A 100 19.12 10.40 2.01
N ILE A 101 19.72 9.24 2.28
CA ILE A 101 21.09 9.13 2.79
C ILE A 101 22.09 9.53 1.68
N GLU A 102 21.90 9.04 0.46
CA GLU A 102 22.73 9.36 -0.69
C GLU A 102 22.77 10.87 -0.95
N LYS A 103 21.60 11.52 -0.92
CA LYS A 103 21.49 12.97 -1.07
C LYS A 103 22.22 13.73 0.06
N ALA A 104 22.09 13.26 1.30
CA ALA A 104 22.75 13.88 2.45
C ALA A 104 24.27 13.72 2.40
N MET A 105 24.77 12.61 1.87
CA MET A 105 26.21 12.31 1.74
C MET A 105 26.83 12.81 0.44
N GLY A 106 26.03 13.27 -0.53
CA GLY A 106 26.49 13.64 -1.87
C GLY A 106 26.99 12.44 -2.69
N VAL A 107 26.43 11.25 -2.46
CA VAL A 107 26.78 10.03 -3.20
C VAL A 107 26.00 9.98 -4.51
N GLU A 108 26.72 9.92 -5.62
CA GLU A 108 26.11 9.71 -6.93
C GLU A 108 25.89 8.22 -7.22
N VAL A 109 24.70 7.89 -7.70
CA VAL A 109 24.29 6.53 -8.05
C VAL A 109 24.34 6.38 -9.57
N SER A 110 24.96 5.30 -10.05
CA SER A 110 25.09 5.05 -11.49
C SER A 110 23.71 4.91 -12.16
N GLU A 111 23.61 5.34 -13.41
CA GLU A 111 22.36 5.27 -14.18
C GLU A 111 21.81 3.83 -14.26
N ARG A 112 22.68 2.84 -14.44
CA ARG A 112 22.27 1.42 -14.42
C ARG A 112 21.54 1.04 -13.13
N VAL A 113 22.06 1.45 -11.98
CA VAL A 113 21.43 1.18 -10.67
C VAL A 113 20.09 1.89 -10.55
N GLN A 114 19.98 3.13 -11.04
CA GLN A 114 18.71 3.86 -11.04
C GLN A 114 17.63 3.12 -11.86
N TYR A 115 17.98 2.58 -13.04
CA TYR A 115 17.05 1.72 -13.82
C TYR A 115 16.68 0.45 -13.06
N ILE A 116 17.64 -0.25 -12.47
CA ILE A 116 17.37 -1.47 -11.70
C ILE A 116 16.38 -1.18 -10.56
N ARG A 117 16.64 -0.14 -9.76
CA ARG A 117 15.78 0.25 -8.66
C ARG A 117 14.37 0.59 -9.14
N THR A 118 14.25 1.35 -10.23
CA THR A 118 12.93 1.74 -10.79
C THR A 118 12.16 0.52 -11.30
N ILE A 119 12.82 -0.43 -11.97
CA ILE A 119 12.17 -1.68 -12.41
C ILE A 119 11.68 -2.49 -11.21
N MET A 120 12.50 -2.61 -10.16
CA MET A 120 12.10 -3.31 -8.94
C MET A 120 10.94 -2.62 -8.22
N ASP A 121 10.92 -1.30 -8.18
CA ASP A 121 9.84 -0.53 -7.60
C ASP A 121 8.51 -0.73 -8.35
N GLU A 122 8.53 -0.78 -9.68
CA GLU A 122 7.33 -1.01 -10.48
C GLU A 122 6.85 -2.48 -10.40
N LEU A 123 7.74 -3.45 -10.37
CA LEU A 123 7.38 -4.85 -10.09
C LEU A 123 6.74 -4.98 -8.70
N GLN A 124 7.30 -4.30 -7.69
CA GLN A 124 6.73 -4.28 -6.34
C GLN A 124 5.36 -3.58 -6.30
N ARG A 125 5.16 -2.53 -7.11
CA ARG A 125 3.86 -1.89 -7.25
C ARG A 125 2.80 -2.85 -7.79
N ILE A 126 3.14 -3.61 -8.83
CA ILE A 126 2.24 -4.64 -9.38
C ILE A 126 1.95 -5.69 -8.29
N ASP A 127 2.97 -6.18 -7.61
CA ASP A 127 2.86 -7.15 -6.51
C ASP A 127 1.91 -6.67 -5.40
N SER A 128 2.06 -5.42 -4.98
CA SER A 128 1.21 -4.78 -3.96
C SER A 128 -0.23 -4.63 -4.43
N HIS A 129 -0.45 -4.22 -5.68
CA HIS A 129 -1.79 -4.07 -6.23
C HIS A 129 -2.51 -5.40 -6.44
N LEU A 130 -1.78 -6.48 -6.77
CA LEU A 130 -2.33 -7.84 -6.83
C LEU A 130 -2.79 -8.32 -5.46
N LEU A 131 -2.03 -8.03 -4.41
CA LEU A 131 -2.45 -8.35 -3.05
C LEU A 131 -3.67 -7.53 -2.64
N PHE A 132 -3.71 -6.24 -2.96
CA PHE A 132 -4.89 -5.39 -2.72
C PHE A 132 -6.13 -5.97 -3.42
N PHE A 133 -6.02 -6.34 -4.71
CA PHE A 133 -7.10 -6.97 -5.47
C PHE A 133 -7.60 -8.22 -4.77
N SER A 134 -6.68 -9.11 -4.39
CA SER A 134 -7.00 -10.37 -3.73
C SER A 134 -7.72 -10.15 -2.40
N ALA A 135 -7.20 -9.28 -1.54
CA ALA A 135 -7.78 -9.00 -0.23
C ALA A 135 -9.18 -8.38 -0.35
N LEU A 136 -9.35 -7.40 -1.25
CA LEU A 136 -10.64 -6.77 -1.50
C LEU A 136 -11.67 -7.79 -2.03
N ALA A 137 -11.26 -8.65 -2.96
CA ALA A 137 -12.11 -9.69 -3.51
C ALA A 137 -12.58 -10.67 -2.42
N MET A 138 -11.68 -11.09 -1.53
CA MET A 138 -11.99 -11.96 -0.40
C MET A 138 -13.01 -11.32 0.54
N ASP A 139 -12.84 -10.05 0.90
CA ASP A 139 -13.76 -9.32 1.78
C ASP A 139 -15.16 -9.17 1.19
N LEU A 140 -15.26 -9.14 -0.14
CA LEU A 140 -16.54 -9.14 -0.85
C LEU A 140 -17.10 -10.55 -1.11
N GLY A 141 -16.41 -11.60 -0.65
CA GLY A 141 -16.84 -12.98 -0.79
C GLY A 141 -16.43 -13.65 -2.12
N ALA A 142 -15.61 -12.99 -2.96
CA ALA A 142 -15.12 -13.52 -4.23
C ALA A 142 -13.81 -14.32 -4.04
N LEU A 143 -13.90 -15.47 -3.38
CA LEU A 143 -12.74 -16.28 -2.99
C LEU A 143 -11.92 -16.77 -4.20
N THR A 144 -12.54 -17.05 -5.34
CA THR A 144 -11.83 -17.44 -6.57
C THR A 144 -10.92 -16.31 -7.05
N ALA A 145 -11.40 -15.07 -7.07
CA ALA A 145 -10.59 -13.91 -7.45
C ALA A 145 -9.42 -13.68 -6.48
N PHE A 146 -9.61 -13.94 -5.19
CA PHE A 146 -8.54 -13.95 -4.20
C PHE A 146 -7.40 -14.90 -4.60
N PHE A 147 -7.72 -16.15 -4.93
CA PHE A 147 -6.71 -17.13 -5.32
C PHE A 147 -6.01 -16.77 -6.64
N TYR A 148 -6.73 -16.17 -7.58
CA TYR A 148 -6.13 -15.74 -8.85
C TYR A 148 -5.08 -14.67 -8.65
N GLY A 149 -5.35 -13.65 -7.84
CA GLY A 149 -4.37 -12.62 -7.55
C GLY A 149 -3.11 -13.17 -6.87
N PHE A 150 -3.25 -14.10 -5.92
CA PHE A 150 -2.11 -14.75 -5.28
C PHE A 150 -1.33 -15.67 -6.26
N ARG A 151 -2.02 -16.40 -7.12
CA ARG A 151 -1.39 -17.21 -8.19
C ARG A 151 -0.44 -16.35 -9.05
N ASP A 152 -0.89 -15.18 -9.45
CA ASP A 152 -0.16 -14.35 -10.39
C ASP A 152 0.92 -13.50 -9.70
N ARG A 153 0.69 -13.17 -8.44
CA ARG A 153 1.67 -12.56 -7.55
C ARG A 153 2.92 -13.43 -7.37
N GLU A 154 2.77 -14.76 -7.27
CA GLU A 154 3.88 -15.71 -7.12
C GLU A 154 4.94 -15.56 -8.22
N LYS A 155 4.55 -15.21 -9.45
CA LYS A 155 5.50 -15.01 -10.56
C LYS A 155 6.46 -13.85 -10.31
N ILE A 156 5.99 -12.78 -9.64
CA ILE A 156 6.85 -11.65 -9.26
C ILE A 156 7.76 -12.04 -8.10
N LEU A 157 7.21 -12.77 -7.12
CA LEU A 157 7.97 -13.25 -5.97
C LEU A 157 9.11 -14.18 -6.40
N ASP A 158 8.90 -15.03 -7.41
CA ASP A 158 9.95 -15.86 -7.99
C ASP A 158 11.07 -15.02 -8.65
N ILE A 159 10.72 -13.92 -9.33
CA ILE A 159 11.71 -12.98 -9.91
C ILE A 159 12.52 -12.31 -8.78
N PHE A 160 11.85 -11.91 -7.70
CA PHE A 160 12.52 -11.32 -6.54
C PHE A 160 13.44 -12.32 -5.84
N GLU A 161 12.97 -13.55 -5.62
CA GLU A 161 13.76 -14.61 -4.99
C GLU A 161 15.04 -14.90 -5.77
N GLU A 162 14.95 -15.05 -7.09
CA GLU A 162 16.14 -15.29 -7.94
C GLU A 162 17.13 -14.12 -7.93
N THR A 163 16.65 -12.88 -7.84
CA THR A 163 17.51 -11.70 -7.96
C THR A 163 17.98 -11.17 -6.62
N CYS A 164 17.11 -11.18 -5.62
CA CYS A 164 17.35 -10.56 -4.32
C CYS A 164 17.61 -11.59 -3.21
N GLY A 165 17.31 -12.87 -3.44
CA GLY A 165 17.37 -13.93 -2.42
C GLY A 165 16.20 -13.94 -1.43
N GLY A 166 15.24 -13.03 -1.57
CA GLY A 166 14.06 -12.90 -0.72
C GLY A 166 12.79 -12.71 -1.54
N ARG A 167 11.66 -13.13 -0.99
CA ARG A 167 10.34 -13.04 -1.65
C ARG A 167 9.53 -11.84 -1.16
N LEU A 168 9.70 -11.42 0.09
CA LEU A 168 8.92 -10.37 0.72
C LEU A 168 9.81 -9.26 1.31
N ILE A 169 10.88 -9.64 1.99
CA ILE A 169 11.87 -8.73 2.60
C ILE A 169 13.18 -8.92 1.86
N MET A 170 13.39 -8.13 0.82
CA MET A 170 14.46 -8.38 -0.16
C MET A 170 15.82 -7.83 0.26
N ASN A 171 15.87 -6.77 1.07
CA ASN A 171 17.10 -6.06 1.46
C ASN A 171 18.00 -5.67 0.27
N TYR A 172 17.43 -5.40 -0.89
CA TYR A 172 18.17 -5.31 -2.15
C TYR A 172 18.81 -3.95 -2.38
N ASN A 173 18.10 -2.85 -2.16
CA ASN A 173 18.64 -1.50 -2.29
C ASN A 173 19.64 -1.21 -1.17
N THR A 174 20.81 -0.68 -1.49
CA THR A 174 21.86 -0.28 -0.54
C THR A 174 22.31 1.14 -0.84
N ILE A 175 22.94 1.81 0.12
CA ILE A 175 23.49 3.16 -0.10
C ILE A 175 24.53 3.11 -1.22
N GLY A 176 24.31 3.90 -2.27
CA GLY A 176 25.19 3.97 -3.44
C GLY A 176 24.97 2.89 -4.50
N GLY A 177 24.04 1.91 -4.27
CA GLY A 177 23.87 0.83 -5.21
C GLY A 177 22.77 -0.17 -4.88
N VAL A 178 22.96 -1.38 -5.35
CA VAL A 178 22.17 -2.57 -5.05
C VAL A 178 23.09 -3.68 -4.53
N GLN A 179 22.53 -4.63 -3.79
CA GLN A 179 23.33 -5.65 -3.09
C GLN A 179 24.01 -6.65 -4.03
N ALA A 180 23.38 -6.94 -5.16
CA ALA A 180 23.89 -7.82 -6.19
C ALA A 180 23.41 -7.34 -7.55
N ASP A 181 24.10 -7.73 -8.63
CA ASP A 181 23.60 -7.49 -9.99
C ASP A 181 22.37 -8.34 -10.28
N LEU A 182 21.64 -7.99 -11.34
CA LEU A 182 20.48 -8.73 -11.79
C LEU A 182 20.85 -10.19 -12.09
N HIS A 183 19.98 -11.11 -11.69
CA HIS A 183 20.11 -12.51 -12.08
C HIS A 183 20.15 -12.66 -13.61
N PRO A 184 20.97 -13.55 -14.20
CA PRO A 184 21.08 -13.70 -15.66
C PRO A 184 19.74 -13.90 -16.39
N ASN A 185 18.75 -14.53 -15.73
CA ASN A 185 17.43 -14.75 -16.28
C ASN A 185 16.44 -13.60 -16.04
N PHE A 186 16.81 -12.57 -15.27
CA PHE A 186 15.89 -11.50 -14.86
C PHE A 186 15.19 -10.86 -16.05
N VAL A 187 15.95 -10.36 -17.03
CA VAL A 187 15.39 -9.69 -18.21
C VAL A 187 14.45 -10.61 -19.00
N LYS A 188 14.82 -11.88 -19.14
CA LYS A 188 13.97 -12.88 -19.80
C LYS A 188 12.67 -13.06 -19.05
N ARG A 189 12.72 -13.30 -17.75
CA ARG A 189 11.53 -13.51 -16.90
C ARG A 189 10.58 -12.31 -16.89
N VAL A 190 11.12 -11.10 -16.77
CA VAL A 190 10.31 -9.88 -16.83
C VAL A 190 9.64 -9.72 -18.18
N LYS A 191 10.36 -9.97 -19.29
CA LYS A 191 9.79 -9.93 -20.65
C LYS A 191 8.73 -11.00 -20.90
N GLU A 192 8.80 -12.13 -20.24
CA GLU A 192 7.76 -13.18 -20.27
C GLU A 192 6.57 -12.82 -19.38
N PHE A 193 6.81 -12.17 -18.22
CA PHE A 193 5.78 -11.77 -17.28
C PHE A 193 4.88 -10.64 -17.83
N ILE A 194 5.43 -9.65 -18.51
CA ILE A 194 4.67 -8.50 -19.04
C ILE A 194 3.47 -8.94 -19.93
N PRO A 195 3.64 -9.69 -21.03
CA PRO A 195 2.52 -10.10 -21.86
C PRO A 195 1.56 -11.04 -21.13
N TYR A 196 2.07 -11.90 -20.26
CA TYR A 196 1.26 -12.75 -19.41
C TYR A 196 0.30 -11.91 -18.55
N MET A 197 0.85 -10.94 -17.80
CA MET A 197 0.05 -10.13 -16.87
C MET A 197 -0.98 -9.26 -17.61
N ARG A 198 -0.65 -8.74 -18.79
CA ARG A 198 -1.60 -8.01 -19.64
C ARG A 198 -2.83 -8.86 -20.00
N GLY A 199 -2.64 -10.16 -20.26
CA GLY A 199 -3.74 -11.10 -20.48
C GLY A 199 -4.57 -11.35 -19.22
N ILE A 200 -3.91 -11.51 -18.10
CA ILE A 200 -4.54 -11.79 -16.79
C ILE A 200 -5.43 -10.64 -16.31
N ILE A 201 -5.08 -9.39 -16.59
CA ILE A 201 -5.94 -8.25 -16.21
C ILE A 201 -7.33 -8.35 -16.85
N HIS A 202 -7.43 -8.87 -18.08
CA HIS A 202 -8.74 -9.11 -18.69
C HIS A 202 -9.54 -10.19 -17.93
N GLU A 203 -8.87 -11.27 -17.49
CA GLU A 203 -9.50 -12.29 -16.64
C GLU A 203 -10.05 -11.67 -15.33
N TYR A 204 -9.30 -10.75 -14.70
CA TYR A 204 -9.76 -10.07 -13.48
C TYR A 204 -10.97 -9.16 -13.75
N HIS A 205 -10.98 -8.47 -14.89
CA HIS A 205 -12.14 -7.67 -15.27
C HIS A 205 -13.38 -8.55 -15.49
N ASP A 206 -13.25 -9.70 -16.13
CA ASP A 206 -14.34 -10.64 -16.35
C ASP A 206 -14.86 -11.25 -15.06
N VAL A 207 -13.96 -11.69 -14.16
CA VAL A 207 -14.34 -12.41 -12.94
C VAL A 207 -14.85 -11.47 -11.85
N PHE A 208 -14.30 -10.26 -11.74
CA PHE A 208 -14.58 -9.37 -10.60
C PHE A 208 -15.08 -7.99 -11.01
N THR A 209 -14.37 -7.25 -11.85
CA THR A 209 -14.73 -5.86 -12.18
C THR A 209 -16.09 -5.78 -12.85
N GLY A 210 -16.39 -6.71 -13.75
CA GLY A 210 -17.69 -6.82 -14.45
C GLY A 210 -18.83 -7.37 -13.59
N ASN A 211 -18.53 -7.90 -12.40
CA ASN A 211 -19.52 -8.52 -11.55
C ASN A 211 -20.45 -7.47 -10.92
N ILE A 212 -21.76 -7.61 -11.14
CA ILE A 212 -22.77 -6.66 -10.66
C ILE A 212 -22.80 -6.56 -9.14
N ILE A 213 -22.51 -7.65 -8.42
CA ILE A 213 -22.47 -7.67 -6.96
C ILE A 213 -21.28 -6.84 -6.46
N ALA A 214 -20.10 -7.02 -7.06
CA ALA A 214 -18.91 -6.26 -6.73
C ALA A 214 -19.13 -4.75 -7.00
N GLN A 215 -19.70 -4.42 -8.17
CA GLN A 215 -20.00 -3.03 -8.51
C GLN A 215 -21.02 -2.40 -7.56
N SER A 216 -22.11 -3.10 -7.22
CA SER A 216 -23.14 -2.58 -6.30
C SER A 216 -22.62 -2.36 -4.88
N ARG A 217 -21.61 -3.10 -4.45
CA ARG A 217 -20.99 -2.97 -3.12
C ARG A 217 -19.87 -1.95 -3.05
N LEU A 218 -19.33 -1.51 -4.19
CA LEU A 218 -18.18 -0.59 -4.26
C LEU A 218 -18.56 0.78 -4.80
N LYS A 219 -19.46 0.86 -5.79
CA LYS A 219 -19.86 2.14 -6.41
C LYS A 219 -20.69 2.98 -5.45
N GLY A 220 -20.31 4.25 -5.31
CA GLY A 220 -20.97 5.20 -4.41
C GLY A 220 -20.76 4.92 -2.92
N VAL A 221 -19.91 3.96 -2.55
CA VAL A 221 -19.62 3.59 -1.17
C VAL A 221 -18.28 4.21 -0.73
N GLY A 222 -18.28 4.82 0.47
CA GLY A 222 -17.09 5.42 1.06
C GLY A 222 -16.52 6.56 0.22
N VAL A 223 -17.38 7.41 -0.30
CA VAL A 223 -16.99 8.56 -1.12
C VAL A 223 -16.13 9.51 -0.30
N LEU A 224 -14.95 9.84 -0.81
CA LEU A 224 -14.04 10.85 -0.28
C LEU A 224 -13.94 11.97 -1.31
N SER A 225 -14.33 13.18 -0.93
CA SER A 225 -14.22 14.33 -1.81
C SER A 225 -12.74 14.67 -2.08
N ARG A 226 -12.47 15.40 -3.16
CA ARG A 226 -11.11 15.86 -3.44
C ARG A 226 -10.59 16.80 -2.34
N GLU A 227 -11.45 17.66 -1.84
CA GLU A 227 -11.14 18.60 -0.77
C GLU A 227 -10.77 17.89 0.52
N ASP A 228 -11.55 16.86 0.90
CA ASP A 228 -11.27 16.05 2.07
C ASP A 228 -10.00 15.21 1.89
N ALA A 229 -9.80 14.64 0.68
CA ALA A 229 -8.58 13.89 0.36
C ALA A 229 -7.32 14.75 0.56
N ILE A 230 -7.36 16.01 0.13
CA ILE A 230 -6.28 16.97 0.32
C ILE A 230 -6.13 17.34 1.81
N SER A 231 -7.24 17.64 2.48
CA SER A 231 -7.26 18.04 3.89
C SER A 231 -6.69 16.96 4.82
N PHE A 232 -7.03 15.69 4.57
CA PHE A 232 -6.53 14.55 5.32
C PHE A 232 -5.15 14.05 4.86
N GLY A 233 -4.59 14.60 3.78
CA GLY A 233 -3.35 14.11 3.20
C GLY A 233 -3.46 12.69 2.65
N ALA A 234 -4.62 12.30 2.13
CA ALA A 234 -4.89 10.97 1.59
C ALA A 234 -4.23 10.79 0.21
N THR A 235 -2.90 10.69 0.19
CA THR A 235 -2.08 10.52 -1.02
C THR A 235 -2.25 9.13 -1.66
N GLY A 236 -1.52 8.89 -2.74
CA GLY A 236 -1.50 7.61 -3.44
C GLY A 236 -2.80 7.32 -4.20
N GLY A 237 -3.12 6.04 -4.38
CA GLY A 237 -4.31 5.60 -5.12
C GLY A 237 -5.63 6.12 -4.53
N THR A 238 -5.68 6.42 -3.24
CA THR A 238 -6.88 7.00 -2.59
C THR A 238 -7.11 8.43 -3.05
N GLY A 239 -6.09 9.29 -3.01
CA GLY A 239 -6.21 10.67 -3.48
C GLY A 239 -6.43 10.75 -4.99
N ARG A 240 -5.76 9.90 -5.77
CA ARG A 240 -5.95 9.84 -7.22
C ARG A 240 -7.36 9.36 -7.62
N ALA A 241 -7.99 8.52 -6.81
CA ALA A 241 -9.40 8.13 -7.01
C ALA A 241 -10.38 9.28 -6.78
N SER A 242 -9.99 10.29 -6.00
CA SER A 242 -10.75 11.51 -5.72
C SER A 242 -10.36 12.70 -6.63
N GLY A 243 -9.61 12.47 -7.69
CA GLY A 243 -9.18 13.52 -8.62
C GLY A 243 -8.03 14.40 -8.13
N TRP A 244 -7.34 13.98 -7.07
CA TRP A 244 -6.14 14.69 -6.62
C TRP A 244 -4.89 14.17 -7.33
N ALA A 245 -4.45 14.93 -8.36
CA ALA A 245 -3.21 14.66 -9.07
C ALA A 245 -2.01 14.87 -8.14
N CYS A 246 -1.58 13.80 -7.48
CA CYS A 246 -0.49 13.81 -6.49
C CYS A 246 0.43 12.59 -6.64
N ASP A 247 0.84 12.30 -7.88
CA ASP A 247 1.86 11.28 -8.10
C ASP A 247 3.26 11.88 -7.92
N VAL A 248 3.97 11.41 -6.90
CA VAL A 248 5.31 11.89 -6.58
C VAL A 248 6.31 11.63 -7.73
N ARG A 249 6.10 10.58 -8.51
CA ARG A 249 6.93 10.25 -9.68
C ARG A 249 6.84 11.31 -10.78
N LYS A 250 5.71 12.02 -10.89
CA LYS A 250 5.49 13.14 -11.82
C LYS A 250 5.85 14.49 -11.20
N ARG A 251 5.51 14.71 -9.92
CA ARG A 251 5.72 16.00 -9.26
C ARG A 251 7.15 16.25 -8.83
N MET A 252 7.82 15.21 -8.38
CA MET A 252 9.20 15.24 -7.90
C MET A 252 9.93 14.00 -8.42
N PRO A 253 10.21 13.93 -9.72
CA PRO A 253 10.81 12.74 -10.34
C PRO A 253 12.08 12.30 -9.62
N TYR A 254 12.21 11.01 -9.43
CA TYR A 254 13.38 10.36 -8.85
C TYR A 254 13.75 9.12 -9.68
N GLY A 255 14.93 8.54 -9.43
CA GLY A 255 15.41 7.42 -10.22
C GLY A 255 15.49 7.78 -11.71
N VAL A 256 14.71 7.10 -12.53
CA VAL A 256 14.60 7.36 -13.97
C VAL A 256 13.20 7.78 -14.43
N TYR A 257 12.34 8.19 -13.50
CA TYR A 257 10.95 8.57 -13.83
C TYR A 257 10.83 9.83 -14.70
N ASP A 258 11.89 10.66 -14.77
CA ASP A 258 12.01 11.78 -15.71
C ASP A 258 12.35 11.36 -17.15
N LYS A 259 12.83 10.12 -17.33
CA LYS A 259 13.27 9.56 -18.62
C LYS A 259 12.26 8.60 -19.24
N VAL A 260 11.24 8.17 -18.47
CA VAL A 260 10.22 7.23 -18.91
C VAL A 260 8.88 7.93 -19.08
N ASP A 261 8.15 7.56 -20.12
CA ASP A 261 6.81 8.07 -20.36
C ASP A 261 5.78 7.15 -19.70
N PHE A 262 5.00 7.70 -18.78
CA PHE A 262 3.89 7.02 -18.12
C PHE A 262 2.77 8.01 -17.78
N LYS A 263 1.57 7.52 -17.56
CA LYS A 263 0.41 8.33 -17.22
C LYS A 263 0.12 8.26 -15.72
N GLU A 264 -0.22 9.38 -15.12
CA GLU A 264 -0.83 9.39 -13.81
C GLU A 264 -2.29 8.96 -13.95
N ILE A 265 -2.66 7.89 -13.29
CA ILE A 265 -4.03 7.36 -13.32
C ILE A 265 -4.89 8.14 -12.34
N LEU A 266 -5.97 8.76 -12.85
CA LEU A 266 -6.88 9.61 -12.09
C LEU A 266 -8.32 9.19 -12.32
N TYR A 267 -9.09 9.15 -11.25
CA TYR A 267 -10.54 9.02 -11.22
C TYR A 267 -11.11 10.18 -10.41
N THR A 268 -12.39 10.46 -10.52
CA THR A 268 -13.03 11.62 -9.86
C THR A 268 -14.16 11.22 -8.92
N GLU A 269 -14.62 10.00 -8.99
CA GLU A 269 -15.75 9.49 -8.23
C GLU A 269 -15.45 9.40 -6.72
N GLY A 270 -14.20 9.23 -6.34
CA GLY A 270 -13.76 9.20 -4.95
C GLY A 270 -14.30 8.03 -4.13
N ASP A 271 -15.00 7.09 -4.73
CA ASP A 271 -15.61 5.94 -4.06
C ASP A 271 -14.69 4.72 -3.99
N SER A 272 -15.15 3.64 -3.41
CA SER A 272 -14.37 2.41 -3.27
C SER A 272 -14.09 1.75 -4.63
N PHE A 273 -14.99 1.89 -5.60
CA PHE A 273 -14.79 1.37 -6.95
C PHE A 273 -13.70 2.14 -7.69
N ALA A 274 -13.69 3.46 -7.60
CA ALA A 274 -12.63 4.30 -8.17
C ALA A 274 -11.26 3.98 -7.57
N ARG A 275 -11.19 3.78 -6.24
CA ARG A 275 -9.94 3.33 -5.57
C ARG A 275 -9.45 1.97 -6.03
N TYR A 276 -10.37 1.06 -6.34
CA TYR A 276 -10.05 -0.22 -6.95
C TYR A 276 -9.53 -0.04 -8.39
N MET A 277 -10.24 0.71 -9.22
CA MET A 277 -9.89 0.91 -10.63
C MET A 277 -8.54 1.61 -10.80
N VAL A 278 -8.23 2.62 -9.99
CA VAL A 278 -6.89 3.26 -10.00
C VAL A 278 -5.78 2.22 -9.92
N ARG A 279 -5.90 1.25 -9.01
CA ARG A 279 -4.86 0.24 -8.82
C ARG A 279 -4.78 -0.77 -9.97
N MET A 280 -5.93 -1.13 -10.55
CA MET A 280 -5.97 -2.01 -11.71
C MET A 280 -5.31 -1.35 -12.94
N ASP A 281 -5.60 -0.07 -13.18
CA ASP A 281 -5.02 0.66 -14.29
C ASP A 281 -3.53 1.00 -14.03
N GLU A 282 -3.14 1.21 -12.77
CA GLU A 282 -1.73 1.37 -12.40
C GLU A 282 -0.91 0.08 -12.64
N ILE A 283 -1.50 -1.12 -12.51
CA ILE A 283 -0.82 -2.35 -12.93
C ILE A 283 -0.49 -2.27 -14.41
N MET A 284 -1.46 -1.88 -15.24
CA MET A 284 -1.24 -1.76 -16.69
C MET A 284 -0.20 -0.71 -17.03
N GLU A 285 -0.20 0.41 -16.31
CA GLU A 285 0.79 1.47 -16.51
C GLU A 285 2.19 1.06 -16.08
N SER A 286 2.32 0.32 -14.98
CA SER A 286 3.61 -0.22 -14.54
C SER A 286 4.19 -1.29 -15.48
N LEU A 287 3.35 -1.94 -16.29
CA LEU A 287 3.79 -2.88 -17.34
C LEU A 287 4.26 -2.18 -18.63
N ASN A 288 3.98 -0.89 -18.81
CA ASN A 288 4.42 -0.08 -19.95
C ASN A 288 5.86 0.40 -19.79
#